data_c620b05489b981fa774c29d239c8269f
#
_entry.id   c620b05489b981fa774c29d239c8269f
#
_cell.length_a   1.000
_cell.length_b   1.000
_cell.length_c   1.000
_cell.angle_alpha   90.00
_cell.angle_beta   90.00
_cell.angle_gamma   90.00
#
_symmetry.space_group_name_H-M   'P 1'
#
loop_
_entity.id
_entity.type
_entity.pdbx_description
1 polymer ?
#
loop_
_entity_poly.entity_id
_entity_poly.type
_entity_poly.pdbx_seq_one_letter_code
_entity_poly.pdbx_strand_id
1 'polypeptide(L)'
;MVRTTIHVMRHGEVDNPQGVLYGRMPGYHLTPRGHAMAQMVADYLVETGKDITVVTTSPLERAVESGAPTAAAFGINAGTDARLLEAENHFEGVAVNRNRWVLAHPEHWAYYINPLRPSWGEPYTQLVARMSAAVRSALVQARGHEALLVSHQLPIWSLSLFLHGRPLAHDPHRRQCSLASLTSLTFEDNTLVGLAYTEPANALLREAEDMVPGSGVAGLKIGDGEGRA
;
A
#
# COMPACT_ATOMS: atom_id res chain seq x y z
N MET A 1 -21.69 -3.73 19.54
CA MET A 1 -20.36 -3.45 18.96
C MET A 1 -20.55 -3.01 17.51
N VAL A 2 -19.94 -1.92 17.11
CA VAL A 2 -20.00 -1.40 15.74
C VAL A 2 -18.83 -1.96 14.96
N ARG A 3 -19.10 -2.66 13.85
CA ARG A 3 -18.09 -3.23 12.99
C ARG A 3 -17.77 -2.25 11.85
N THR A 4 -16.47 -1.98 11.64
CA THR A 4 -16.00 -1.08 10.59
C THR A 4 -14.79 -1.73 9.90
N THR A 5 -14.74 -1.70 8.57
CA THR A 5 -13.59 -2.26 7.84
C THR A 5 -12.87 -1.17 7.04
N ILE A 6 -11.56 -1.11 7.15
CA ILE A 6 -10.70 -0.21 6.39
C ILE A 6 -9.88 -1.02 5.41
N HIS A 7 -10.15 -0.87 4.12
CA HIS A 7 -9.38 -1.46 3.04
C HIS A 7 -8.24 -0.53 2.67
N VAL A 8 -7.00 -0.99 2.77
CA VAL A 8 -5.82 -0.23 2.36
C VAL A 8 -5.32 -0.82 1.05
N MET A 9 -5.47 -0.08 -0.04
CA MET A 9 -5.13 -0.48 -1.40
C MET A 9 -3.76 0.07 -1.79
N ARG A 10 -2.91 -0.75 -2.42
CA ARG A 10 -1.78 -0.25 -3.18
C ARG A 10 -2.25 0.22 -4.56
N HIS A 11 -1.71 1.34 -5.06
CA HIS A 11 -1.98 1.80 -6.44
C HIS A 11 -1.70 0.73 -7.50
N GLY A 12 -2.31 0.87 -8.68
CA GLY A 12 -2.09 0.01 -9.85
C GLY A 12 -0.73 0.19 -10.52
N GLU A 13 -0.52 -0.47 -11.65
CA GLU A 13 0.71 -0.36 -12.45
C GLU A 13 0.93 1.07 -12.94
N VAL A 14 2.19 1.53 -12.88
CA VAL A 14 2.59 2.91 -13.21
C VAL A 14 3.40 2.94 -14.50
N ASP A 15 3.14 3.93 -15.34
CA ASP A 15 3.93 4.21 -16.54
C ASP A 15 5.31 4.75 -16.15
N ASN A 16 6.32 3.89 -16.27
CA ASN A 16 7.71 4.20 -15.89
C ASN A 16 8.71 3.55 -16.86
N PRO A 17 8.70 3.93 -18.13
CA PRO A 17 9.53 3.31 -19.16
C PRO A 17 11.04 3.51 -18.91
N GLN A 18 11.41 4.45 -18.08
CA GLN A 18 12.79 4.74 -17.73
C GLN A 18 13.32 3.88 -16.56
N GLY A 19 12.43 3.17 -15.83
CA GLY A 19 12.80 2.36 -14.68
C GLY A 19 13.37 3.18 -13.51
N VAL A 20 12.87 4.40 -13.35
CA VAL A 20 13.30 5.35 -12.31
C VAL A 20 12.62 5.01 -10.98
N LEU A 21 13.34 5.11 -9.88
CA LEU A 21 12.73 5.08 -8.55
C LEU A 21 11.97 6.39 -8.33
N TYR A 22 10.66 6.36 -8.62
CA TYR A 22 9.83 7.58 -8.65
C TYR A 22 9.35 8.06 -7.26
N GLY A 23 9.42 7.22 -6.21
CA GLY A 23 9.09 7.61 -4.83
C GLY A 23 7.91 8.57 -4.70
N ARG A 24 8.16 9.81 -4.30
CA ARG A 24 7.16 10.90 -4.20
C ARG A 24 7.11 11.83 -5.41
N MET A 25 7.87 11.54 -6.47
CA MET A 25 7.89 12.38 -7.67
C MET A 25 6.50 12.46 -8.32
N PRO A 26 6.08 13.66 -8.77
CA PRO A 26 4.84 13.85 -9.53
C PRO A 26 5.00 13.38 -10.98
N GLY A 27 3.87 13.28 -11.70
CA GLY A 27 3.84 12.95 -13.12
C GLY A 27 3.95 11.45 -13.44
N TYR A 28 3.89 10.58 -12.44
CA TYR A 28 3.85 9.13 -12.60
C TYR A 28 2.41 8.62 -12.52
N HIS A 29 1.79 8.49 -13.70
CA HIS A 29 0.42 8.06 -13.89
C HIS A 29 0.30 6.54 -14.03
N LEU A 30 -0.93 6.03 -13.96
CA LEU A 30 -1.21 4.62 -14.24
C LEU A 30 -1.03 4.30 -15.73
N THR A 31 -0.58 3.08 -16.02
CA THR A 31 -0.71 2.50 -17.37
C THR A 31 -2.17 2.16 -17.66
N PRO A 32 -2.54 1.87 -18.93
CA PRO A 32 -3.86 1.29 -19.24
C PRO A 32 -4.15 0.03 -18.40
N ARG A 33 -3.14 -0.80 -18.14
CA ARG A 33 -3.26 -1.98 -17.27
C ARG A 33 -3.47 -1.58 -15.81
N GLY A 34 -2.77 -0.54 -15.33
CA GLY A 34 -2.98 0.01 -13.98
C GLY A 34 -4.40 0.52 -13.76
N HIS A 35 -4.98 1.17 -14.75
CA HIS A 35 -6.40 1.57 -14.73
C HIS A 35 -7.33 0.36 -14.71
N ALA A 36 -7.06 -0.68 -15.51
CA ALA A 36 -7.83 -1.92 -15.49
C ALA A 36 -7.73 -2.63 -14.12
N MET A 37 -6.55 -2.64 -13.50
CA MET A 37 -6.38 -3.16 -12.14
C MET A 37 -7.24 -2.40 -11.12
N ALA A 38 -7.26 -1.07 -11.19
CA ALA A 38 -8.06 -0.23 -10.32
C ALA A 38 -9.56 -0.49 -10.50
N GLN A 39 -10.02 -0.69 -11.75
CA GLN A 39 -11.40 -1.05 -12.04
C GLN A 39 -11.75 -2.43 -11.46
N MET A 40 -10.88 -3.45 -11.61
CA MET A 40 -11.12 -4.77 -11.01
C MET A 40 -11.27 -4.72 -9.48
N VAL A 41 -10.56 -3.81 -8.81
CA VAL A 41 -10.75 -3.60 -7.36
C VAL A 41 -12.13 -3.01 -7.07
N ALA A 42 -12.58 -2.02 -7.85
CA ALA A 42 -13.90 -1.44 -7.69
C ALA A 42 -15.00 -2.49 -7.91
N ASP A 43 -14.89 -3.28 -8.99
CA ASP A 43 -15.83 -4.35 -9.32
C ASP A 43 -15.87 -5.40 -8.20
N TYR A 44 -14.71 -5.83 -7.70
CA TYR A 44 -14.61 -6.75 -6.56
C TYR A 44 -15.32 -6.24 -5.31
N LEU A 45 -15.14 -4.96 -4.96
CA LEU A 45 -15.78 -4.37 -3.79
C LEU A 45 -17.30 -4.32 -3.96
N VAL A 46 -17.82 -4.01 -5.15
CA VAL A 46 -19.24 -4.03 -5.48
C VAL A 46 -19.80 -5.47 -5.46
N GLU A 47 -19.16 -6.40 -6.17
CA GLU A 47 -19.61 -7.79 -6.29
C GLU A 47 -19.62 -8.53 -4.95
N THR A 48 -18.68 -8.18 -4.06
CA THR A 48 -18.62 -8.77 -2.70
C THR A 48 -19.49 -8.04 -1.69
N GLY A 49 -20.33 -7.09 -2.16
CA GLY A 49 -21.32 -6.38 -1.33
C GLY A 49 -20.70 -5.52 -0.24
N LYS A 50 -19.53 -4.89 -0.53
CA LYS A 50 -18.90 -3.97 0.41
C LYS A 50 -19.70 -2.67 0.52
N ASP A 51 -19.71 -2.10 1.72
CA ASP A 51 -20.44 -0.89 2.04
C ASP A 51 -19.46 0.30 2.18
N ILE A 52 -18.83 0.66 1.05
CA ILE A 52 -17.83 1.75 1.04
C ILE A 52 -18.53 3.09 1.13
N THR A 53 -18.25 3.86 2.19
CA THR A 53 -18.77 5.21 2.40
C THR A 53 -17.71 6.30 2.39
N VAL A 54 -16.43 5.91 2.44
CA VAL A 54 -15.27 6.82 2.43
C VAL A 54 -14.23 6.30 1.46
N VAL A 55 -13.75 7.17 0.56
CA VAL A 55 -12.57 6.92 -0.29
C VAL A 55 -11.57 8.05 -0.05
N THR A 56 -10.36 7.70 0.38
CA THR A 56 -9.27 8.65 0.61
C THR A 56 -7.98 8.13 -0.03
N THR A 57 -7.30 8.97 -0.79
CA THR A 57 -6.09 8.57 -1.51
C THR A 57 -4.86 9.35 -1.04
N SER A 58 -3.69 8.78 -1.25
CA SER A 58 -2.47 9.58 -1.35
C SER A 58 -2.67 10.67 -2.42
N PRO A 59 -2.08 11.88 -2.26
CA PRO A 59 -2.21 12.95 -3.25
C PRO A 59 -1.43 12.69 -4.55
N LEU A 60 -0.66 11.61 -4.66
CA LEU A 60 0.07 11.27 -5.88
C LEU A 60 -0.88 10.72 -6.95
N GLU A 61 -0.67 11.15 -8.20
CA GLU A 61 -1.57 10.92 -9.34
C GLU A 61 -1.99 9.45 -9.46
N ARG A 62 -1.03 8.53 -9.44
CA ARG A 62 -1.29 7.08 -9.51
C ARG A 62 -2.22 6.55 -8.41
N ALA A 63 -2.18 7.16 -7.22
CA ALA A 63 -3.07 6.76 -6.13
C ALA A 63 -4.47 7.36 -6.29
N VAL A 64 -4.56 8.61 -6.74
CA VAL A 64 -5.83 9.27 -7.07
C VAL A 64 -6.53 8.50 -8.18
N GLU A 65 -5.82 8.19 -9.26
CA GLU A 65 -6.32 7.41 -10.40
C GLU A 65 -6.77 6.01 -9.96
N SER A 66 -6.04 5.37 -9.04
CA SER A 66 -6.43 4.04 -8.51
C SER A 66 -7.68 4.07 -7.63
N GLY A 67 -7.94 5.16 -6.93
CA GLY A 67 -9.14 5.29 -6.09
C GLY A 67 -10.39 5.73 -6.86
N ALA A 68 -10.21 6.35 -8.02
CA ALA A 68 -11.29 6.95 -8.81
C ALA A 68 -12.40 5.96 -9.22
N PRO A 69 -12.11 4.73 -9.72
CA PRO A 69 -13.15 3.76 -10.07
C PRO A 69 -14.02 3.37 -8.88
N THR A 70 -13.43 3.14 -7.71
CA THR A 70 -14.20 2.81 -6.50
C THR A 70 -15.06 4.01 -6.07
N ALA A 71 -14.50 5.22 -6.08
CA ALA A 71 -15.26 6.43 -5.74
C ALA A 71 -16.48 6.60 -6.66
N ALA A 72 -16.29 6.37 -7.97
CA ALA A 72 -17.38 6.43 -8.95
C ALA A 72 -18.43 5.33 -8.72
N ALA A 73 -18.01 4.09 -8.48
CA ALA A 73 -18.91 2.94 -8.27
C ALA A 73 -19.82 3.12 -7.05
N PHE A 74 -19.33 3.77 -5.99
CA PHE A 74 -20.08 4.01 -4.77
C PHE A 74 -20.69 5.44 -4.68
N GLY A 75 -20.53 6.27 -5.72
CA GLY A 75 -21.07 7.63 -5.76
C GLY A 75 -20.43 8.58 -4.72
N ILE A 76 -19.17 8.40 -4.41
CA ILE A 76 -18.42 9.11 -3.37
C ILE A 76 -17.44 10.10 -3.99
N ASN A 77 -17.31 11.27 -3.40
CA ASN A 77 -16.21 12.18 -3.71
C ASN A 77 -14.96 11.74 -2.93
N ALA A 78 -13.92 11.28 -3.66
CA ALA A 78 -12.67 10.88 -3.04
C ALA A 78 -11.94 12.12 -2.45
N GLY A 79 -11.46 11.97 -1.21
CA GLY A 79 -10.55 12.93 -0.57
C GLY A 79 -9.08 12.55 -0.75
N THR A 80 -8.17 13.44 -0.37
CA THR A 80 -6.72 13.16 -0.31
C THR A 80 -6.18 13.34 1.10
N ASP A 81 -5.16 12.54 1.45
CA ASP A 81 -4.49 12.60 2.74
C ASP A 81 -2.97 12.40 2.56
N ALA A 82 -2.19 13.41 2.93
CA ALA A 82 -0.73 13.37 2.83
C ALA A 82 -0.10 12.26 3.72
N ARG A 83 -0.81 11.78 4.73
CA ARG A 83 -0.37 10.64 5.57
C ARG A 83 -0.29 9.33 4.79
N LEU A 84 -0.92 9.24 3.60
CA LEU A 84 -0.92 8.08 2.71
C LEU A 84 0.20 8.12 1.66
N LEU A 85 1.03 9.17 1.63
CA LEU A 85 2.18 9.31 0.71
C LEU A 85 3.14 8.11 0.81
N GLU A 86 3.87 7.85 -0.28
CA GLU A 86 4.99 6.92 -0.28
C GLU A 86 6.07 7.35 0.74
N ALA A 87 6.94 6.42 1.13
CA ALA A 87 8.09 6.74 1.95
C ALA A 87 9.04 7.68 1.21
N GLU A 88 9.62 8.65 1.91
CA GLU A 88 10.75 9.41 1.36
C GLU A 88 11.92 8.48 1.05
N ASN A 89 12.56 8.69 -0.08
CA ASN A 89 13.73 7.92 -0.48
C ASN A 89 14.77 8.82 -1.13
N HIS A 90 15.99 8.81 -0.60
CA HIS A 90 17.11 9.60 -1.13
C HIS A 90 17.49 9.23 -2.58
N PHE A 91 17.14 8.03 -3.02
CA PHE A 91 17.42 7.54 -4.38
C PHE A 91 16.31 7.87 -5.39
N GLU A 92 15.35 8.75 -5.04
CA GLU A 92 14.35 9.23 -6.01
C GLU A 92 15.04 9.86 -7.23
N GLY A 93 14.54 9.53 -8.41
CA GLY A 93 15.12 9.98 -9.68
C GLY A 93 16.22 9.06 -10.24
N VAL A 94 16.69 8.07 -9.48
CA VAL A 94 17.73 7.14 -9.94
C VAL A 94 17.11 5.96 -10.68
N ALA A 95 17.65 5.63 -11.88
CA ALA A 95 17.19 4.51 -12.71
C ALA A 95 17.72 3.16 -12.20
N VAL A 96 17.27 2.75 -11.02
CA VAL A 96 17.75 1.55 -10.30
C VAL A 96 17.45 0.27 -11.06
N ASN A 97 16.32 0.19 -11.77
CA ASN A 97 15.92 -1.02 -12.50
C ASN A 97 16.75 -1.27 -13.76
N ARG A 98 17.35 -0.25 -14.33
CA ARG A 98 18.26 -0.40 -15.49
C ARG A 98 19.68 -0.77 -15.09
N ASN A 99 20.16 -0.27 -13.97
CA ASN A 99 21.51 -0.51 -13.49
C ASN A 99 21.58 -0.49 -11.96
N ARG A 100 21.51 -1.68 -11.34
CA ARG A 100 21.63 -1.82 -9.88
C ARG A 100 23.00 -1.40 -9.32
N TRP A 101 24.05 -1.38 -10.16
CA TRP A 101 25.39 -0.96 -9.76
C TRP A 101 25.47 0.52 -9.38
N VAL A 102 24.52 1.35 -9.83
CA VAL A 102 24.44 2.75 -9.40
C VAL A 102 24.33 2.85 -7.88
N LEU A 103 23.64 1.92 -7.22
CA LEU A 103 23.52 1.87 -5.76
C LEU A 103 24.85 1.49 -5.06
N ALA A 104 25.78 0.85 -5.75
CA ALA A 104 27.08 0.47 -5.20
C ALA A 104 28.13 1.59 -5.27
N HIS A 105 27.79 2.75 -5.84
CA HIS A 105 28.70 3.88 -5.97
C HIS A 105 29.13 4.42 -4.59
N PRO A 106 30.43 4.76 -4.37
CA PRO A 106 30.95 5.19 -3.07
C PRO A 106 30.18 6.36 -2.41
N GLU A 107 29.62 7.27 -3.21
CA GLU A 107 28.81 8.40 -2.72
C GLU A 107 27.57 7.95 -1.93
N HIS A 108 27.10 6.71 -2.14
CA HIS A 108 25.93 6.15 -1.47
C HIS A 108 26.25 5.36 -0.21
N TRP A 109 27.52 5.04 0.06
CA TRP A 109 27.91 4.19 1.19
C TRP A 109 27.52 4.76 2.55
N ALA A 110 27.52 6.08 2.70
CA ALA A 110 27.08 6.75 3.92
C ALA A 110 25.61 6.42 4.28
N TYR A 111 24.80 6.06 3.29
CA TYR A 111 23.39 5.72 3.48
C TYR A 111 23.15 4.25 3.87
N TYR A 112 24.15 3.39 3.77
CA TYR A 112 24.06 1.96 4.11
C TYR A 112 24.58 1.62 5.51
N ILE A 113 25.05 2.61 6.27
CA ILE A 113 25.71 2.41 7.58
C ILE A 113 24.77 1.78 8.61
N ASN A 114 23.46 1.97 8.49
CA ASN A 114 22.51 1.40 9.42
C ASN A 114 21.31 0.74 8.71
N PRO A 115 21.37 -0.58 8.43
CA PRO A 115 20.28 -1.30 7.76
C PRO A 115 19.01 -1.43 8.62
N LEU A 116 19.08 -1.15 9.92
CA LEU A 116 17.93 -1.18 10.85
C LEU A 116 17.17 0.15 10.90
N ARG A 117 17.81 1.24 10.51
CA ARG A 117 17.21 2.53 10.25
C ARG A 117 17.54 2.88 8.80
N PRO A 118 16.58 2.92 7.88
CA PRO A 118 16.88 3.34 6.53
C PRO A 118 17.39 4.79 6.56
N SER A 119 18.73 4.95 6.56
CA SER A 119 19.36 6.26 6.48
C SER A 119 19.16 6.90 5.09
N TRP A 120 18.59 6.13 4.16
CA TRP A 120 18.22 6.58 2.80
C TRP A 120 16.76 7.00 2.66
N GLY A 121 15.96 7.00 3.74
CA GLY A 121 14.54 7.32 3.64
C GLY A 121 13.87 7.59 4.99
N GLU A 122 12.54 7.71 4.93
CA GLU A 122 11.71 7.94 6.10
C GLU A 122 11.80 6.77 7.09
N PRO A 123 12.00 7.01 8.40
CA PRO A 123 12.03 5.95 9.41
C PRO A 123 10.74 5.13 9.43
N TYR A 124 10.83 3.80 9.49
CA TYR A 124 9.66 2.92 9.51
C TYR A 124 8.66 3.24 10.63
N THR A 125 9.14 3.72 11.77
CA THR A 125 8.28 4.13 12.89
C THR A 125 7.43 5.36 12.54
N GLN A 126 7.94 6.29 11.74
CA GLN A 126 7.17 7.44 11.25
C GLN A 126 6.14 7.01 10.21
N LEU A 127 6.51 6.09 9.30
CA LEU A 127 5.58 5.48 8.35
C LEU A 127 4.38 4.85 9.09
N VAL A 128 4.66 4.02 10.09
CA VAL A 128 3.63 3.37 10.90
C VAL A 128 2.77 4.40 11.63
N ALA A 129 3.38 5.43 12.20
CA ALA A 129 2.65 6.46 12.96
C ALA A 129 1.65 7.22 12.06
N ARG A 130 2.10 7.68 10.86
CA ARG A 130 1.22 8.42 9.94
C ARG A 130 0.15 7.53 9.30
N MET A 131 0.48 6.30 8.91
CA MET A 131 -0.49 5.35 8.37
C MET A 131 -1.54 4.97 9.41
N SER A 132 -1.13 4.70 10.66
CA SER A 132 -2.07 4.43 11.75
C SER A 132 -2.97 5.64 12.04
N ALA A 133 -2.46 6.87 11.90
CA ALA A 133 -3.28 8.07 12.05
C ALA A 133 -4.31 8.23 10.91
N ALA A 134 -3.94 7.89 9.66
CA ALA A 134 -4.88 7.86 8.54
C ALA A 134 -5.97 6.81 8.74
N VAL A 135 -5.61 5.59 9.14
CA VAL A 135 -6.57 4.51 9.46
C VAL A 135 -7.53 4.93 10.57
N ARG A 136 -7.03 5.54 11.66
CA ARG A 136 -7.91 6.04 12.74
C ARG A 136 -8.87 7.12 12.26
N SER A 137 -8.44 8.00 11.37
CA SER A 137 -9.34 9.01 10.78
C SER A 137 -10.44 8.36 9.94
N ALA A 138 -10.09 7.37 9.11
CA ALA A 138 -11.04 6.63 8.31
C ALA A 138 -12.02 5.81 9.18
N LEU A 139 -11.53 5.22 10.28
CA LEU A 139 -12.36 4.48 11.23
C LEU A 139 -13.45 5.34 11.87
N VAL A 140 -13.14 6.61 12.15
CA VAL A 140 -14.14 7.57 12.66
C VAL A 140 -15.12 7.96 11.58
N GLN A 141 -14.66 8.24 10.34
CA GLN A 141 -15.50 8.71 9.24
C GLN A 141 -16.44 7.62 8.71
N ALA A 142 -15.96 6.38 8.60
CA ALA A 142 -16.71 5.24 8.09
C ALA A 142 -17.31 4.37 9.20
N ARG A 143 -17.53 4.91 10.38
CA ARG A 143 -18.03 4.13 11.52
C ARG A 143 -19.30 3.35 11.20
N GLY A 144 -19.25 2.04 11.33
CA GLY A 144 -20.35 1.12 11.02
C GLY A 144 -20.44 0.71 9.55
N HIS A 145 -19.55 1.22 8.72
CA HIS A 145 -19.43 1.00 7.28
C HIS A 145 -18.00 0.59 6.89
N GLU A 146 -17.65 0.74 5.63
CA GLU A 146 -16.33 0.42 5.12
C GLU A 146 -15.68 1.65 4.44
N ALA A 147 -14.34 1.71 4.47
CA ALA A 147 -13.57 2.76 3.78
C ALA A 147 -12.49 2.16 2.89
N LEU A 148 -12.17 2.86 1.79
CA LEU A 148 -11.00 2.60 0.97
C LEU A 148 -9.95 3.69 1.18
N LEU A 149 -8.73 3.30 1.56
CA LEU A 149 -7.54 4.14 1.59
C LEU A 149 -6.58 3.69 0.49
N VAL A 150 -6.15 4.58 -0.41
CA VAL A 150 -5.18 4.22 -1.46
C VAL A 150 -3.81 4.81 -1.13
N SER A 151 -2.82 3.94 -1.04
CA SER A 151 -1.45 4.27 -0.65
C SER A 151 -0.43 3.48 -1.49
N HIS A 152 0.76 3.25 -0.97
CA HIS A 152 1.91 2.72 -1.67
C HIS A 152 2.50 1.51 -0.91
N GLN A 153 3.44 0.80 -1.55
CA GLN A 153 3.92 -0.48 -1.06
C GLN A 153 4.55 -0.41 0.34
N LEU A 154 5.53 0.48 0.55
CA LEU A 154 6.27 0.48 1.81
C LEU A 154 5.45 0.96 3.01
N PRO A 155 4.62 2.03 2.91
CA PRO A 155 3.72 2.42 4.00
C PRO A 155 2.74 1.31 4.38
N ILE A 156 2.09 0.65 3.40
CA ILE A 156 1.13 -0.43 3.65
C ILE A 156 1.82 -1.62 4.31
N TRP A 157 2.97 -2.04 3.79
CA TRP A 157 3.71 -3.16 4.34
C TRP A 157 4.22 -2.89 5.76
N SER A 158 4.74 -1.67 6.02
CA SER A 158 5.17 -1.27 7.36
C SER A 158 4.03 -1.29 8.37
N LEU A 159 2.85 -0.81 7.98
CA LEU A 159 1.63 -0.89 8.79
C LEU A 159 1.26 -2.35 9.08
N SER A 160 1.27 -3.21 8.05
CA SER A 160 0.95 -4.63 8.18
C SER A 160 1.91 -5.34 9.16
N LEU A 161 3.23 -5.12 9.04
CA LEU A 161 4.22 -5.67 9.98
C LEU A 161 3.96 -5.23 11.41
N PHE A 162 3.68 -3.95 11.61
CA PHE A 162 3.38 -3.40 12.94
C PHE A 162 2.14 -4.06 13.56
N LEU A 163 1.06 -4.19 12.79
CA LEU A 163 -0.19 -4.80 13.27
C LEU A 163 -0.04 -6.29 13.59
N HIS A 164 0.90 -6.98 12.93
CA HIS A 164 1.27 -8.36 13.26
C HIS A 164 2.32 -8.49 14.38
N GLY A 165 2.74 -7.39 15.00
CA GLY A 165 3.80 -7.40 16.03
C GLY A 165 5.17 -7.84 15.50
N ARG A 166 5.43 -7.69 14.20
CA ARG A 166 6.68 -8.12 13.54
C ARG A 166 7.70 -7.00 13.47
N PRO A 167 9.00 -7.32 13.42
CA PRO A 167 10.05 -6.34 13.18
C PRO A 167 9.80 -5.54 11.90
N LEU A 168 9.96 -4.22 11.97
CA LEU A 168 9.76 -3.33 10.81
C LEU A 168 10.90 -3.43 9.78
N ALA A 169 12.11 -3.78 10.23
CA ALA A 169 13.21 -4.09 9.34
C ALA A 169 12.94 -5.41 8.60
N HIS A 170 12.97 -5.39 7.28
CA HIS A 170 12.56 -6.52 6.45
C HIS A 170 13.27 -6.52 5.10
N ASP A 171 13.29 -7.69 4.46
CA ASP A 171 13.72 -7.85 3.06
C ASP A 171 12.63 -7.28 2.12
N PRO A 172 12.96 -6.30 1.25
CA PRO A 172 12.01 -5.76 0.28
C PRO A 172 11.35 -6.80 -0.62
N HIS A 173 12.06 -7.88 -0.98
CA HIS A 173 11.54 -8.95 -1.84
C HIS A 173 10.50 -9.83 -1.16
N ARG A 174 10.33 -9.72 0.16
CA ARG A 174 9.34 -10.47 0.95
C ARG A 174 8.08 -9.67 1.27
N ARG A 175 7.90 -8.50 0.64
CA ARG A 175 6.70 -7.68 0.85
C ARG A 175 5.50 -8.32 0.18
N GLN A 176 4.48 -8.65 0.95
CA GLN A 176 3.17 -9.05 0.45
C GLN A 176 2.31 -7.80 0.28
N CYS A 177 2.46 -7.13 -0.85
CA CYS A 177 1.73 -5.92 -1.21
C CYS A 177 1.84 -5.73 -2.73
N SER A 178 1.13 -6.58 -3.49
CA SER A 178 1.08 -6.52 -4.95
C SER A 178 0.36 -5.27 -5.46
N LEU A 179 0.55 -4.91 -6.72
CA LEU A 179 -0.19 -3.83 -7.36
C LEU A 179 -1.69 -4.08 -7.25
N ALA A 180 -2.46 -3.05 -6.91
CA ALA A 180 -3.91 -3.11 -6.70
C ALA A 180 -4.37 -4.17 -5.67
N SER A 181 -3.50 -4.61 -4.75
CA SER A 181 -3.88 -5.47 -3.63
C SER A 181 -4.58 -4.69 -2.52
N LEU A 182 -5.41 -5.40 -1.75
CA LEU A 182 -6.10 -4.88 -0.58
C LEU A 182 -5.57 -5.53 0.70
N THR A 183 -5.19 -4.72 1.67
CA THR A 183 -4.98 -5.10 3.07
C THR A 183 -6.17 -4.58 3.87
N SER A 184 -7.04 -5.47 4.32
CA SER A 184 -8.31 -5.13 4.97
C SER A 184 -8.21 -5.28 6.47
N LEU A 185 -8.50 -4.21 7.20
CA LEU A 185 -8.44 -4.11 8.64
C LEU A 185 -9.87 -4.05 9.20
N THR A 186 -10.32 -5.06 9.91
CA THR A 186 -11.66 -5.10 10.51
C THR A 186 -11.58 -4.75 11.99
N PHE A 187 -12.40 -3.80 12.40
CA PHE A 187 -12.50 -3.33 13.76
C PHE A 187 -13.88 -3.61 14.35
N GLU A 188 -13.92 -3.96 15.61
CA GLU A 188 -15.12 -3.88 16.45
C GLU A 188 -14.91 -2.75 17.45
N ASP A 189 -15.74 -1.70 17.30
CA ASP A 189 -15.54 -0.38 17.90
C ASP A 189 -14.14 0.18 17.54
N ASN A 190 -13.17 0.15 18.46
CA ASN A 190 -11.80 0.61 18.20
C ASN A 190 -10.76 -0.53 18.30
N THR A 191 -11.20 -1.79 18.44
CA THR A 191 -10.33 -2.95 18.57
C THR A 191 -10.17 -3.64 17.23
N LEU A 192 -8.93 -3.82 16.75
CA LEU A 192 -8.65 -4.60 15.55
C LEU A 192 -8.94 -6.09 15.84
N VAL A 193 -9.89 -6.67 15.11
CA VAL A 193 -10.32 -8.07 15.25
C VAL A 193 -10.02 -8.93 14.03
N GLY A 194 -9.61 -8.32 12.91
CA GLY A 194 -9.28 -9.06 11.70
C GLY A 194 -8.33 -8.30 10.79
N LEU A 195 -7.46 -9.06 10.13
CA LEU A 195 -6.56 -8.58 9.09
C LEU A 195 -6.57 -9.59 7.94
N ALA A 196 -6.91 -9.14 6.73
CA ALA A 196 -6.99 -9.99 5.55
C ALA A 196 -6.21 -9.35 4.39
N TYR A 197 -5.63 -10.17 3.53
CA TYR A 197 -4.96 -9.73 2.31
C TYR A 197 -5.63 -10.37 1.11
N THR A 198 -5.95 -9.56 0.07
CA THR A 198 -6.56 -10.04 -1.17
C THR A 198 -5.96 -9.36 -2.39
N GLU A 199 -5.97 -10.04 -3.53
CA GLU A 199 -5.46 -9.56 -4.81
C GLU A 199 -6.57 -9.61 -5.88
N PRO A 200 -7.51 -8.64 -5.89
CA PRO A 200 -8.61 -8.64 -6.86
C PRO A 200 -8.12 -8.62 -8.32
N ALA A 201 -7.00 -7.94 -8.59
CA ALA A 201 -6.41 -7.82 -9.91
C ALA A 201 -5.37 -8.91 -10.24
N ASN A 202 -5.39 -10.06 -9.55
CA ASN A 202 -4.40 -11.14 -9.70
C ASN A 202 -4.21 -11.60 -11.16
N ALA A 203 -5.28 -11.61 -11.97
CA ALA A 203 -5.22 -11.98 -13.37
C ALA A 203 -4.24 -11.12 -14.21
N LEU A 204 -4.06 -9.85 -13.83
CA LEU A 204 -3.20 -8.90 -14.53
C LEU A 204 -1.77 -8.82 -13.96
N LEU A 205 -1.51 -9.39 -12.77
CA LEU A 205 -0.21 -9.27 -12.09
C LEU A 205 0.93 -9.95 -12.85
N ARG A 206 0.65 -11.04 -13.58
CA ARG A 206 1.70 -11.80 -14.29
C ARG A 206 2.37 -11.02 -15.41
N GLU A 207 1.67 -10.04 -15.98
CA GLU A 207 2.14 -9.23 -17.10
C GLU A 207 2.52 -7.81 -16.65
N ALA A 208 2.30 -7.49 -15.38
CA ALA A 208 2.53 -6.15 -14.84
C ALA A 208 4.00 -5.92 -14.50
N GLU A 209 4.47 -4.72 -14.76
CA GLU A 209 5.77 -4.25 -14.32
C GLU A 209 5.69 -3.63 -12.92
N ASP A 210 6.34 -4.25 -11.95
CA ASP A 210 6.48 -3.70 -10.60
C ASP A 210 7.92 -3.26 -10.36
N MET A 211 8.08 -2.02 -9.90
CA MET A 211 9.41 -1.44 -9.54
C MET A 211 10.13 -2.27 -8.47
N VAL A 212 9.39 -2.81 -7.52
CA VAL A 212 9.90 -3.71 -6.48
C VAL A 212 8.93 -4.88 -6.40
N PRO A 213 9.15 -5.92 -7.23
CA PRO A 213 8.30 -7.10 -7.17
C PRO A 213 8.42 -7.72 -5.77
N GLY A 214 7.33 -7.67 -5.04
CA GLY A 214 7.17 -8.42 -3.79
C GLY A 214 6.79 -9.87 -4.10
N SER A 215 6.88 -10.75 -3.12
CA SER A 215 6.35 -12.12 -3.21
C SER A 215 4.83 -12.10 -3.04
N GLY A 216 4.08 -11.80 -4.10
CA GLY A 216 2.62 -11.75 -4.08
C GLY A 216 1.94 -13.08 -3.77
N VAL A 217 2.64 -14.19 -3.80
CA VAL A 217 2.09 -15.56 -3.64
C VAL A 217 2.46 -16.22 -2.31
N ALA A 218 3.40 -15.67 -1.55
CA ALA A 218 3.75 -16.19 -0.24
C ALA A 218 2.88 -15.53 0.84
N GLY A 219 1.63 -15.94 0.94
CA GLY A 219 0.77 -15.55 2.05
C GLY A 219 1.46 -15.84 3.37
N LEU A 220 1.58 -14.82 4.24
CA LEU A 220 1.72 -15.06 5.66
C LEU A 220 0.44 -15.79 6.09
N LYS A 221 0.48 -17.13 6.13
CA LYS A 221 -0.53 -17.87 6.86
C LYS A 221 -0.49 -17.33 8.29
N ILE A 222 -1.56 -16.69 8.69
CA ILE A 222 -1.84 -16.43 10.11
C ILE A 222 -1.89 -17.83 10.71
N GLY A 223 -0.86 -18.21 11.46
CA GLY A 223 -0.89 -19.44 12.23
C GLY A 223 -2.08 -19.33 13.17
N ASP A 224 -3.03 -20.22 13.03
CA ASP A 224 -4.04 -20.46 14.03
C ASP A 224 -3.30 -20.57 15.36
N GLY A 225 -3.53 -19.58 16.22
CA GLY A 225 -2.94 -19.56 17.55
C GLY A 225 -3.49 -20.73 18.35
N GLU A 226 -2.92 -21.91 18.14
CA GLU A 226 -3.08 -22.99 19.10
C GLU A 226 -2.42 -22.56 20.40
N GLY A 227 -3.30 -22.32 21.37
CA GLY A 227 -2.91 -22.08 22.73
C GLY A 227 -1.92 -23.12 23.22
N ARG A 228 -0.81 -22.68 23.75
CA ARG A 228 -0.05 -23.44 24.72
C ARG A 228 -0.34 -22.88 26.09
N ALA A 229 -1.04 -23.74 26.85
CA ALA A 229 -1.21 -23.64 28.29
C ALA A 229 0.16 -23.60 28.98
#